data_4df93bdf7f49f0ec5405afcede162988
#
_entry.id   4df93bdf7f49f0ec5405afcede162988
#
_cell.length_a   1.000
_cell.length_b   1.000
_cell.length_c   1.000
_cell.angle_alpha   90.00
_cell.angle_beta   90.00
_cell.angle_gamma   90.00
#
_symmetry.space_group_name_H-M   'P 1'
#
loop_
_entity.id
_entity.type
_entity.pdbx_description
1 polymer ?
#
loop_
_entity_poly.entity_id
_entity_poly.type
_entity_poly.pdbx_seq_one_letter_code
_entity_poly.pdbx_strand_id
1 'polypeptide(L)'
;MKISIRTLFLSMALVGGAMLFTSCDNDDDYKIIPATSVDQAHGNYEGVITVNNEFQDSVTVSVDSVSNTVSLSNLPVAPIVKALVGEELADSVMKTVEAPALSLNYTGTLYENIVQLQLDAQQVDFNMTVEDAEKQVTVFVNNGGEVLYDSMQKILNMGITVDSVKVDGELAENFKTIQYIFYQTKRK
;
A
#
# COMPACT_ATOMS: atom_id res chain seq x y z
N MET A 1 20.82 5.59 -19.48
CA MET A 1 20.69 4.17 -19.17
C MET A 1 19.40 4.00 -18.36
N LYS A 2 18.32 3.53 -18.99
CA LYS A 2 17.02 3.36 -18.32
C LYS A 2 17.05 2.02 -17.57
N ILE A 3 17.23 2.07 -16.25
CA ILE A 3 17.08 0.89 -15.40
C ILE A 3 15.58 0.67 -15.25
N SER A 4 15.10 -0.45 -15.77
CA SER A 4 13.68 -0.80 -15.67
C SER A 4 13.33 -1.06 -14.20
N ILE A 5 12.30 -0.37 -13.70
CA ILE A 5 11.75 -0.52 -12.34
C ILE A 5 11.44 -1.99 -12.01
N ARG A 6 11.10 -2.80 -13.01
CA ARG A 6 10.86 -4.25 -12.86
C ARG A 6 12.05 -5.03 -12.32
N THR A 7 13.29 -4.54 -12.55
CA THR A 7 14.51 -5.23 -12.09
C THR A 7 14.84 -4.90 -10.63
N LEU A 8 14.36 -3.77 -10.12
CA LEU A 8 14.63 -3.35 -8.74
C LEU A 8 13.79 -4.13 -7.72
N PHE A 9 12.55 -4.49 -8.08
CA PHE A 9 11.67 -5.27 -7.18
C PHE A 9 12.09 -6.74 -7.07
N LEU A 10 12.65 -7.32 -8.15
CA LEU A 10 13.15 -8.70 -8.11
C LEU A 10 14.38 -8.85 -7.19
N SER A 11 15.17 -7.79 -7.01
CA SER A 11 16.34 -7.81 -6.14
C SER A 11 15.99 -7.65 -4.64
N MET A 12 14.86 -7.03 -4.28
CA MET A 12 14.44 -6.92 -2.87
C MET A 12 13.82 -8.22 -2.33
N ALA A 13 13.14 -9.00 -3.16
CA ALA A 13 12.62 -10.31 -2.74
C ALA A 13 13.71 -11.33 -2.43
N LEU A 14 14.91 -11.18 -3.02
CA LEU A 14 16.04 -12.10 -2.83
C LEU A 14 16.91 -11.78 -1.60
N VAL A 15 16.88 -10.56 -1.07
CA VAL A 15 17.71 -10.19 0.09
C VAL A 15 17.06 -10.56 1.41
N GLY A 16 15.74 -10.70 1.47
CA GLY A 16 15.02 -11.15 2.67
C GLY A 16 15.12 -12.65 2.96
N GLY A 17 15.49 -13.47 1.97
CA GLY A 17 15.53 -14.92 2.08
C GLY A 17 16.91 -15.54 2.40
N ALA A 18 17.99 -14.78 2.32
CA ALA A 18 19.34 -15.34 2.32
C ALA A 18 20.07 -15.32 3.69
N MET A 19 19.43 -14.85 4.77
CA MET A 19 20.10 -14.70 6.06
C MET A 19 19.79 -15.80 7.09
N LEU A 20 19.21 -16.92 6.72
CA LEU A 20 18.90 -18.00 7.67
C LEU A 20 19.55 -19.36 7.34
N PHE A 21 20.59 -19.42 6.54
CA PHE A 21 21.37 -20.65 6.39
C PHE A 21 22.71 -20.56 7.12
N THR A 22 22.70 -20.37 8.44
CA THR A 22 23.80 -20.83 9.28
C THR A 22 23.35 -22.09 10.00
N SER A 23 23.79 -23.20 9.44
CA SER A 23 23.98 -24.51 10.04
C SER A 23 23.81 -24.58 11.56
N CYS A 24 22.73 -25.23 12.02
CA CYS A 24 22.73 -26.11 13.16
C CYS A 24 21.98 -27.36 12.74
N ASP A 25 22.67 -28.49 12.80
CA ASP A 25 22.08 -29.82 12.68
C ASP A 25 21.02 -30.02 13.78
N ASN A 26 19.78 -29.77 13.41
CA ASN A 26 18.60 -30.38 14.00
C ASN A 26 17.66 -30.61 12.83
N ASP A 27 17.36 -31.87 12.54
CA ASP A 27 16.37 -32.34 11.59
C ASP A 27 14.93 -31.93 11.98
N ASP A 28 14.71 -30.63 12.20
CA ASP A 28 13.37 -30.07 12.18
C ASP A 28 13.07 -29.74 10.73
N ASP A 29 12.53 -30.73 10.01
CA ASP A 29 11.85 -30.55 8.72
C ASP A 29 10.86 -29.38 8.88
N TYR A 30 11.27 -28.18 8.46
CA TYR A 30 10.36 -27.02 8.33
C TYR A 30 9.28 -27.37 7.33
N LYS A 31 8.22 -28.01 7.82
CA LYS A 31 7.09 -28.39 7.01
C LYS A 31 6.35 -27.12 6.59
N ILE A 32 6.58 -26.68 5.37
CA ILE A 32 5.76 -25.63 4.75
C ILE A 32 4.32 -26.12 4.79
N ILE A 33 3.46 -25.39 5.51
CA ILE A 33 2.03 -25.63 5.50
C ILE A 33 1.45 -24.76 4.38
N PRO A 34 1.03 -25.34 3.25
CA PRO A 34 0.50 -24.56 2.15
C PRO A 34 -0.75 -23.76 2.58
N ALA A 35 -0.90 -22.56 2.01
CA ALA A 35 -2.16 -21.84 2.08
C ALA A 35 -3.23 -22.65 1.30
N THR A 36 -4.38 -22.88 1.92
CA THR A 36 -5.46 -23.70 1.35
C THR A 36 -6.59 -22.87 0.75
N SER A 37 -6.65 -21.59 1.04
CA SER A 37 -7.66 -20.66 0.53
C SER A 37 -7.13 -19.22 0.54
N VAL A 38 -7.59 -18.43 -0.44
CA VAL A 38 -7.39 -16.96 -0.47
C VAL A 38 -7.98 -16.29 0.79
N ASP A 39 -9.05 -16.86 1.35
CA ASP A 39 -9.70 -16.36 2.56
C ASP A 39 -8.80 -16.36 3.80
N GLN A 40 -7.67 -17.06 3.75
CA GLN A 40 -6.69 -17.00 4.84
C GLN A 40 -6.07 -15.60 5.02
N ALA A 41 -6.11 -14.77 3.97
CA ALA A 41 -5.70 -13.37 4.06
C ALA A 41 -6.75 -12.48 4.75
N HIS A 42 -7.98 -12.96 5.02
CA HIS A 42 -9.01 -12.18 5.70
C HIS A 42 -8.57 -11.76 7.09
N GLY A 43 -8.76 -10.49 7.44
CA GLY A 43 -8.49 -9.96 8.78
C GLY A 43 -8.02 -8.51 8.79
N ASN A 44 -7.73 -8.02 9.99
CA ASN A 44 -7.16 -6.70 10.22
C ASN A 44 -5.68 -6.82 10.50
N TYR A 45 -4.89 -5.95 9.88
CA TYR A 45 -3.45 -5.95 9.95
C TYR A 45 -2.96 -4.59 10.42
N GLU A 46 -2.12 -4.58 11.46
CA GLU A 46 -1.47 -3.37 11.95
C GLU A 46 0.02 -3.39 11.59
N GLY A 47 0.52 -2.28 11.13
CA GLY A 47 1.90 -2.12 10.74
C GLY A 47 2.28 -0.67 10.53
N VAL A 48 3.30 -0.46 9.73
CA VAL A 48 3.78 0.88 9.39
C VAL A 48 3.66 1.14 7.90
N ILE A 49 3.37 2.39 7.57
CA ILE A 49 3.36 2.87 6.19
C ILE A 49 4.57 3.76 5.96
N THR A 50 5.23 3.55 4.82
CA THR A 50 6.24 4.49 4.32
C THR A 50 5.75 5.11 3.02
N VAL A 51 6.07 6.37 2.81
CA VAL A 51 5.78 7.10 1.57
C VAL A 51 7.08 7.54 0.94
N ASN A 52 7.30 7.18 -0.32
CA ASN A 52 8.54 7.46 -1.06
C ASN A 52 9.83 7.06 -0.28
N ASN A 53 9.77 5.96 0.47
CA ASN A 53 10.81 5.42 1.36
C ASN A 53 11.11 6.23 2.63
N GLU A 54 10.28 7.22 2.97
CA GLU A 54 10.33 7.89 4.26
C GLU A 54 9.36 7.21 5.24
N PHE A 55 9.81 7.04 6.49
CA PHE A 55 8.93 6.51 7.52
C PHE A 55 7.87 7.55 7.88
N GLN A 56 6.61 7.11 7.96
CA GLN A 56 5.48 8.01 8.21
C GLN A 56 4.78 7.66 9.52
N ASP A 57 3.93 6.62 9.55
CA ASP A 57 3.04 6.38 10.68
C ASP A 57 2.56 4.93 10.75
N SER A 58 1.83 4.62 11.82
CA SER A 58 1.10 3.36 11.96
C SER A 58 -0.13 3.34 11.05
N VAL A 59 -0.47 2.16 10.55
CA VAL A 59 -1.61 1.97 9.66
C VAL A 59 -2.35 0.68 10.00
N THR A 60 -3.66 0.68 9.80
CA THR A 60 -4.48 -0.53 9.81
C THR A 60 -5.01 -0.79 8.41
N VAL A 61 -4.73 -1.99 7.91
CA VAL A 61 -5.25 -2.52 6.66
C VAL A 61 -6.25 -3.61 6.96
N SER A 62 -7.43 -3.58 6.35
CA SER A 62 -8.44 -4.63 6.47
C SER A 62 -8.58 -5.39 5.15
N VAL A 63 -8.52 -6.70 5.21
CA VAL A 63 -8.81 -7.60 4.07
C VAL A 63 -10.13 -8.29 4.34
N ASP A 64 -11.12 -8.07 3.48
CA ASP A 64 -12.42 -8.71 3.55
C ASP A 64 -12.58 -9.70 2.39
N SER A 65 -12.63 -11.00 2.72
CA SER A 65 -12.80 -12.06 1.73
C SER A 65 -14.24 -12.22 1.23
N VAL A 66 -15.22 -11.66 1.93
CA VAL A 66 -16.62 -11.72 1.50
C VAL A 66 -16.89 -10.72 0.38
N SER A 67 -16.38 -9.50 0.52
CA SER A 67 -16.49 -8.46 -0.50
C SER A 67 -15.32 -8.46 -1.48
N ASN A 68 -14.26 -9.24 -1.24
CA ASN A 68 -12.99 -9.24 -1.97
C ASN A 68 -12.37 -7.83 -2.01
N THR A 69 -12.25 -7.19 -0.86
CA THR A 69 -11.70 -5.84 -0.74
C THR A 69 -10.53 -5.76 0.24
N VAL A 70 -9.58 -4.89 -0.09
CA VAL A 70 -8.55 -4.41 0.82
C VAL A 70 -8.85 -2.95 1.13
N SER A 71 -8.95 -2.59 2.39
CA SER A 71 -9.36 -1.24 2.78
C SER A 71 -8.45 -0.61 3.83
N LEU A 72 -8.38 0.72 3.76
CA LEU A 72 -7.77 1.62 4.74
C LEU A 72 -8.85 2.59 5.21
N SER A 73 -9.00 2.77 6.50
CA SER A 73 -9.96 3.74 7.03
C SER A 73 -9.63 5.18 6.62
N ASN A 74 -8.33 5.49 6.48
CA ASN A 74 -7.83 6.81 6.09
C ASN A 74 -6.64 6.63 5.15
N LEU A 75 -6.76 7.13 3.92
CA LEU A 75 -5.61 7.26 3.02
C LEU A 75 -4.74 8.43 3.51
N PRO A 76 -3.43 8.25 3.75
CA PRO A 76 -2.56 9.36 4.11
C PRO A 76 -2.41 10.36 2.95
N VAL A 77 -3.19 11.43 2.95
CA VAL A 77 -3.23 12.43 1.86
C VAL A 77 -2.21 13.56 2.00
N ALA A 78 -1.53 13.68 3.14
CA ALA A 78 -0.55 14.75 3.37
C ALA A 78 0.54 14.83 2.29
N PRO A 79 1.12 13.73 1.79
CA PRO A 79 2.09 13.79 0.68
C PRO A 79 1.47 14.29 -0.63
N ILE A 80 0.19 13.98 -0.87
CA ILE A 80 -0.56 14.43 -2.06
C ILE A 80 -0.79 15.94 -1.95
N VAL A 81 -1.31 16.41 -0.82
CA VAL A 81 -1.53 17.85 -0.57
C VAL A 81 -0.22 18.62 -0.71
N LYS A 82 0.88 18.15 -0.10
CA LYS A 82 2.20 18.76 -0.22
C LYS A 82 2.67 18.86 -1.68
N ALA A 83 2.42 17.82 -2.48
CA ALA A 83 2.76 17.81 -3.90
C ALA A 83 1.94 18.80 -4.74
N LEU A 84 0.69 19.09 -4.32
CA LEU A 84 -0.22 19.99 -5.03
C LEU A 84 -0.01 21.46 -4.69
N VAL A 85 0.19 21.79 -3.40
CA VAL A 85 0.23 23.18 -2.93
C VAL A 85 1.61 23.64 -2.47
N GLY A 86 2.60 22.75 -2.45
CA GLY A 86 3.94 23.03 -1.95
C GLY A 86 4.04 22.92 -0.42
N GLU A 87 5.27 22.90 0.08
CA GLU A 87 5.58 22.66 1.48
C GLU A 87 5.06 23.77 2.41
N GLU A 88 5.14 25.02 1.95
CA GLU A 88 4.76 26.21 2.75
C GLU A 88 3.26 26.25 3.10
N LEU A 89 2.39 25.78 2.19
CA LEU A 89 0.94 25.81 2.37
C LEU A 89 0.38 24.48 2.90
N ALA A 90 1.13 23.39 2.77
CA ALA A 90 0.64 22.04 3.08
C ALA A 90 0.03 21.93 4.48
N ASP A 91 0.72 22.42 5.51
CA ASP A 91 0.25 22.32 6.90
C ASP A 91 -1.05 23.10 7.17
N SER A 92 -1.24 24.23 6.50
CA SER A 92 -2.47 25.02 6.63
C SER A 92 -3.63 24.34 5.89
N VAL A 93 -3.39 23.82 4.69
CA VAL A 93 -4.38 23.14 3.87
C VAL A 93 -4.79 21.82 4.53
N MET A 94 -3.86 21.06 5.11
CA MET A 94 -4.15 19.81 5.80
C MET A 94 -5.15 19.95 6.95
N LYS A 95 -5.28 21.13 7.57
CA LYS A 95 -6.29 21.38 8.61
C LYS A 95 -7.73 21.39 8.07
N THR A 96 -7.90 21.54 6.77
CA THR A 96 -9.21 21.56 6.09
C THR A 96 -9.55 20.24 5.42
N VAL A 97 -8.61 19.28 5.39
CA VAL A 97 -8.77 18.00 4.69
C VAL A 97 -9.26 16.92 5.65
N GLU A 98 -10.33 16.24 5.26
CA GLU A 98 -10.73 14.98 5.84
C GLU A 98 -10.15 13.85 4.98
N ALA A 99 -9.30 13.01 5.60
CA ALA A 99 -8.67 11.92 4.89
C ALA A 99 -9.71 10.89 4.45
N PRO A 100 -9.80 10.58 3.14
CA PRO A 100 -10.81 9.65 2.63
C PRO A 100 -10.48 8.21 2.98
N ALA A 101 -11.51 7.38 3.14
CA ALA A 101 -11.34 5.94 3.17
C ALA A 101 -10.95 5.44 1.77
N LEU A 102 -10.10 4.41 1.73
CA LEU A 102 -9.74 3.71 0.49
C LEU A 102 -10.24 2.27 0.58
N SER A 103 -10.90 1.80 -0.48
CA SER A 103 -11.30 0.40 -0.63
C SER A 103 -10.98 -0.06 -2.03
N LEU A 104 -10.12 -1.07 -2.16
CA LEU A 104 -9.64 -1.62 -3.43
C LEU A 104 -10.18 -3.04 -3.58
N ASN A 105 -10.81 -3.34 -4.70
CA ASN A 105 -11.16 -4.72 -5.04
C ASN A 105 -9.90 -5.52 -5.32
N TYR A 106 -9.95 -6.83 -5.08
CA TYR A 106 -8.84 -7.72 -5.42
C TYR A 106 -9.29 -9.03 -6.03
N THR A 107 -8.38 -9.64 -6.77
CA THR A 107 -8.40 -11.06 -7.12
C THR A 107 -7.24 -11.77 -6.42
N GLY A 108 -7.46 -12.99 -5.95
CA GLY A 108 -6.47 -13.73 -5.16
C GLY A 108 -5.95 -14.96 -5.88
N THR A 109 -4.66 -15.28 -5.69
CA THR A 109 -4.00 -16.48 -6.20
C THR A 109 -3.16 -17.12 -5.09
N LEU A 110 -3.06 -18.45 -5.08
CA LEU A 110 -2.29 -19.20 -4.09
C LEU A 110 -0.95 -19.65 -4.66
N TYR A 111 0.12 -19.42 -3.88
CA TYR A 111 1.46 -19.93 -4.15
C TYR A 111 2.05 -20.51 -2.87
N GLU A 112 2.03 -21.82 -2.71
CA GLU A 112 2.50 -22.49 -1.49
C GLU A 112 1.88 -21.88 -0.22
N ASN A 113 2.68 -21.23 0.63
CA ASN A 113 2.21 -20.54 1.84
C ASN A 113 1.84 -19.06 1.63
N ILE A 114 1.93 -18.57 0.41
CA ILE A 114 1.65 -17.18 0.06
C ILE A 114 0.29 -17.05 -0.61
N VAL A 115 -0.50 -16.10 -0.17
CA VAL A 115 -1.68 -15.60 -0.88
C VAL A 115 -1.29 -14.29 -1.55
N GLN A 116 -1.30 -14.29 -2.88
CA GLN A 116 -1.09 -13.07 -3.66
C GLN A 116 -2.43 -12.43 -3.97
N LEU A 117 -2.58 -11.14 -3.67
CA LEU A 117 -3.76 -10.35 -4.00
C LEU A 117 -3.38 -9.34 -5.09
N GLN A 118 -4.11 -9.37 -6.20
CA GLN A 118 -4.00 -8.40 -7.28
C GLN A 118 -5.06 -7.33 -7.07
N LEU A 119 -4.66 -6.09 -6.78
CA LEU A 119 -5.57 -4.97 -6.55
C LEU A 119 -6.02 -4.33 -7.86
N ASP A 120 -7.28 -3.95 -7.94
CA ASP A 120 -7.83 -3.14 -9.02
C ASP A 120 -7.55 -1.66 -8.78
N ALA A 121 -7.35 -0.90 -9.86
CA ALA A 121 -7.22 0.55 -9.77
C ALA A 121 -8.52 1.20 -9.29
N GLN A 122 -8.40 2.25 -8.46
CA GLN A 122 -9.54 2.94 -7.87
C GLN A 122 -9.33 4.46 -7.89
N GLN A 123 -10.44 5.20 -7.96
CA GLN A 123 -10.45 6.64 -7.75
C GLN A 123 -10.97 6.96 -6.35
N VAL A 124 -10.37 7.95 -5.72
CA VAL A 124 -10.77 8.44 -4.40
C VAL A 124 -10.83 9.97 -4.43
N ASP A 125 -11.92 10.53 -3.94
CA ASP A 125 -12.14 11.97 -3.89
C ASP A 125 -12.01 12.49 -2.46
N PHE A 126 -11.47 13.70 -2.32
CA PHE A 126 -11.53 14.49 -1.10
C PHE A 126 -11.55 15.99 -1.44
N ASN A 127 -11.95 16.82 -0.48
CA ASN A 127 -11.91 18.27 -0.62
C ASN A 127 -10.76 18.85 0.21
N MET A 128 -10.19 19.96 -0.28
CA MET A 128 -9.23 20.78 0.43
C MET A 128 -9.55 22.26 0.19
N THR A 129 -9.19 23.11 1.15
CA THR A 129 -9.34 24.57 1.00
C THR A 129 -7.97 25.20 0.77
N VAL A 130 -7.80 25.92 -0.33
CA VAL A 130 -6.58 26.65 -0.67
C VAL A 130 -6.95 28.12 -0.86
N GLU A 131 -6.35 29.02 -0.09
CA GLU A 131 -6.60 30.47 -0.16
C GLU A 131 -8.11 30.80 -0.12
N ASP A 132 -8.83 30.21 0.84
CA ASP A 132 -10.29 30.36 1.06
C ASP A 132 -11.18 29.76 -0.08
N ALA A 133 -10.60 29.10 -1.07
CA ALA A 133 -11.33 28.42 -2.13
C ALA A 133 -11.35 26.90 -1.88
N GLU A 134 -12.55 26.31 -1.87
CA GLU A 134 -12.70 24.87 -1.82
C GLU A 134 -12.31 24.25 -3.16
N LYS A 135 -11.51 23.18 -3.13
CA LYS A 135 -11.02 22.44 -4.29
C LYS A 135 -11.38 20.98 -4.13
N GLN A 136 -11.97 20.39 -5.16
CA GLN A 136 -12.18 18.94 -5.24
C GLN A 136 -10.92 18.27 -5.79
N VAL A 137 -10.43 17.26 -5.10
CA VAL A 137 -9.26 16.48 -5.49
C VAL A 137 -9.69 15.06 -5.79
N THR A 138 -9.40 14.57 -7.00
CA THR A 138 -9.60 13.18 -7.41
C THR A 138 -8.24 12.50 -7.54
N VAL A 139 -8.02 11.47 -6.76
CA VAL A 139 -6.76 10.70 -6.70
C VAL A 139 -6.93 9.37 -7.43
N PHE A 140 -6.01 9.03 -8.33
CA PHE A 140 -5.98 7.75 -9.03
C PHE A 140 -5.00 6.83 -8.32
N VAL A 141 -5.55 5.83 -7.62
CA VAL A 141 -4.80 4.83 -6.87
C VAL A 141 -4.66 3.57 -7.70
N ASN A 142 -3.43 3.11 -7.86
CA ASN A 142 -3.10 1.90 -8.59
C ASN A 142 -2.36 0.90 -7.70
N ASN A 143 -2.27 -0.34 -8.17
CA ASN A 143 -1.42 -1.34 -7.57
C ASN A 143 0.06 -0.91 -7.66
N GLY A 144 0.70 -0.67 -6.52
CA GLY A 144 2.09 -0.23 -6.42
C GLY A 144 3.09 -1.38 -6.32
N GLY A 145 2.62 -2.61 -6.40
CA GLY A 145 3.43 -3.82 -6.28
C GLY A 145 2.57 -5.02 -5.94
N GLU A 146 3.20 -6.14 -5.63
CA GLU A 146 2.49 -7.34 -5.17
C GLU A 146 1.97 -7.15 -3.76
N VAL A 147 0.71 -7.55 -3.52
CA VAL A 147 0.15 -7.68 -2.18
C VAL A 147 0.27 -9.14 -1.79
N LEU A 148 1.09 -9.41 -0.79
CA LEU A 148 1.46 -10.75 -0.38
C LEU A 148 1.08 -10.98 1.08
N TYR A 149 0.27 -11.99 1.32
CA TYR A 149 0.01 -12.50 2.66
C TYR A 149 0.75 -13.83 2.86
N ASP A 150 1.63 -13.86 3.85
CA ASP A 150 2.30 -15.06 4.31
C ASP A 150 1.43 -15.76 5.38
N SER A 151 0.90 -16.93 5.05
CA SER A 151 0.01 -17.69 5.93
C SER A 151 0.71 -18.28 7.16
N MET A 152 2.03 -18.48 7.09
CA MET A 152 2.84 -19.01 8.21
C MET A 152 3.17 -17.89 9.20
N GLN A 153 3.59 -16.74 8.70
CA GLN A 153 3.97 -15.60 9.54
C GLN A 153 2.77 -14.71 9.91
N LYS A 154 1.65 -14.83 9.19
CA LYS A 154 0.45 -13.99 9.32
C LYS A 154 0.75 -12.51 9.08
N ILE A 155 1.61 -12.26 8.13
CA ILE A 155 2.06 -10.92 7.73
C ILE A 155 1.48 -10.59 6.35
N LEU A 156 0.97 -9.37 6.21
CA LEU A 156 0.56 -8.78 4.94
C LEU A 156 1.57 -7.69 4.55
N ASN A 157 2.12 -7.79 3.34
CA ASN A 157 2.90 -6.72 2.71
C ASN A 157 2.12 -6.19 1.52
N MET A 158 2.05 -4.89 1.36
CA MET A 158 1.25 -4.25 0.33
C MET A 158 1.93 -2.99 -0.18
N GLY A 159 1.79 -2.71 -1.48
CA GLY A 159 2.19 -1.45 -2.09
C GLY A 159 1.06 -0.88 -2.95
N ILE A 160 0.83 0.43 -2.85
CA ILE A 160 -0.04 1.18 -3.76
C ILE A 160 0.71 2.40 -4.28
N THR A 161 0.31 2.88 -5.46
CA THR A 161 0.82 4.14 -6.04
C THR A 161 -0.31 5.09 -6.33
N VAL A 162 -0.01 6.38 -6.19
CA VAL A 162 -0.81 7.47 -6.74
C VAL A 162 -0.04 8.03 -7.92
N ASP A 163 -0.51 7.75 -9.13
CA ASP A 163 0.22 8.10 -10.35
C ASP A 163 -0.25 9.43 -10.94
N SER A 164 -1.48 9.82 -10.66
CA SER A 164 -2.05 11.09 -11.12
C SER A 164 -3.13 11.59 -10.18
N VAL A 165 -3.33 12.90 -10.22
CA VAL A 165 -4.33 13.61 -9.42
C VAL A 165 -5.01 14.65 -10.30
N LYS A 166 -6.33 14.84 -10.12
CA LYS A 166 -7.07 15.96 -10.70
C LYS A 166 -7.47 16.93 -9.60
N VAL A 167 -7.45 18.22 -9.91
CA VAL A 167 -7.98 19.27 -9.05
C VAL A 167 -9.07 20.00 -9.85
N ASP A 168 -10.28 20.05 -9.31
CA ASP A 168 -11.47 20.60 -9.98
C ASP A 168 -11.70 19.98 -11.39
N GLY A 169 -11.37 18.70 -11.55
CA GLY A 169 -11.51 17.96 -12.80
C GLY A 169 -10.32 18.08 -13.77
N GLU A 170 -9.39 19.00 -13.54
CA GLU A 170 -8.19 19.20 -14.36
C GLU A 170 -7.00 18.40 -13.82
N LEU A 171 -6.23 17.77 -14.72
CA LEU A 171 -5.06 16.97 -14.33
C LEU A 171 -3.97 17.91 -13.76
N ALA A 172 -3.46 17.58 -12.58
CA ALA A 172 -2.35 18.32 -11.98
C ALA A 172 -1.08 18.09 -12.80
N GLU A 173 -0.60 19.16 -13.45
CA GLU A 173 0.64 19.12 -14.22
C GLU A 173 1.84 18.87 -13.29
N ASN A 174 2.80 18.09 -13.77
CA ASN A 174 4.05 17.77 -13.03
C ASN A 174 3.85 17.00 -11.71
N PHE A 175 2.67 16.43 -11.44
CA PHE A 175 2.49 15.53 -10.31
C PHE A 175 3.42 14.33 -10.44
N LYS A 176 4.20 14.05 -9.39
CA LYS A 176 5.10 12.91 -9.35
C LYS A 176 4.41 11.76 -8.64
N THR A 177 4.56 10.56 -9.17
CA THR A 177 4.05 9.33 -8.54
C THR A 177 4.48 9.25 -7.08
N ILE A 178 3.50 9.04 -6.21
CA ILE A 178 3.71 8.81 -4.78
C ILE A 178 3.52 7.32 -4.53
N GLN A 179 4.52 6.70 -3.92
CA GLN A 179 4.49 5.29 -3.56
C GLN A 179 4.23 5.13 -2.06
N TYR A 180 3.24 4.35 -1.72
CA TYR A 180 2.91 3.94 -0.36
C TYR A 180 3.27 2.46 -0.20
N ILE A 181 4.09 2.13 0.81
CA ILE A 181 4.47 0.76 1.11
C ILE A 181 4.11 0.47 2.57
N PHE A 182 3.38 -0.62 2.76
CA PHE A 182 2.93 -1.11 4.05
C PHE A 182 3.80 -2.30 4.44
N TYR A 183 4.61 -2.12 5.48
CA TYR A 183 5.56 -3.13 5.92
C TYR A 183 5.08 -3.85 7.18
N GLN A 184 5.31 -5.16 7.19
CA GLN A 184 5.16 -6.02 8.37
C GLN A 184 3.83 -5.82 9.09
N THR A 185 2.76 -5.62 8.29
CA THR A 185 1.42 -5.56 8.87
C THR A 185 1.07 -6.93 9.42
N LYS A 186 0.98 -7.02 10.76
CA LYS A 186 0.65 -8.24 11.47
C LYS A 186 -0.84 -8.33 11.67
N ARG A 187 -1.38 -9.55 11.50
CA ARG A 187 -2.78 -9.83 11.77
C ARG A 187 -3.06 -9.66 13.26
N LYS A 188 -4.13 -8.92 13.57
CA LYS A 188 -4.70 -8.77 14.91
C LYS A 188 -5.44 -10.01 15.39
#